data_954c136bf1e9f41321a11df0b7695898
#
_entry.id   954c136bf1e9f41321a11df0b7695898
#
_cell.length_a   1.000
_cell.length_b   1.000
_cell.length_c   1.000
_cell.angle_alpha   90.00
_cell.angle_beta   90.00
_cell.angle_gamma   90.00
#
_symmetry.space_group_name_H-M   'P 1'
#
loop_
_entity.id
_entity.type
_entity.pdbx_description
1 polymer ?
#
loop_
_entity_poly.entity_id
_entity_poly.type
_entity_poly.pdbx_seq_one_letter_code
_entity_poly.pdbx_strand_id
1 'polypeptide(L)'
;VLPALLTTNGMLIGISTPYRRMGLLHQKYRDHFGQEGDDVLVVQGSSKEFNPSLSDAAVHAQRAADPTAASSEWDAEFRTDIAAFLDDQLIESAVEHGRPLELPPRPGITYKCFVDASGGRGDAYTVAIGHTEGGRFVVDVLRGKHPPLGETSFDPHATTEEFAALAKQYHCYSVTGDNFSAEWCQSAWSKFGVTYNRSELSKSAIYLECLPLFTRGIVRLPDHPRLLRELRLLERRTHRSGKDSVDHGRNGHDDYANAACGVLHALSSSAFDMETFIRAWCDPADLEAWRRSQMMARLSPHGS
;
A
#
# COMPACT_ATOMS: atom_id res chain seq x y z
N VAL A 1 22.15 8.37 -13.59
CA VAL A 1 23.07 7.70 -14.54
C VAL A 1 23.06 8.41 -15.88
N LEU A 2 21.88 8.63 -16.53
CA LEU A 2 21.80 9.24 -17.87
C LEU A 2 22.55 10.59 -18.00
N PRO A 3 22.43 11.57 -17.06
CA PRO A 3 23.19 12.81 -17.20
C PRO A 3 24.71 12.64 -17.30
N ALA A 4 25.26 11.64 -16.60
CA ALA A 4 26.70 11.37 -16.66
C ALA A 4 27.14 10.72 -17.99
N LEU A 5 26.25 10.08 -18.70
CA LEU A 5 26.51 9.45 -20.01
C LEU A 5 26.44 10.45 -21.16
N LEU A 6 25.66 11.53 -21.01
CA LEU A 6 25.52 12.57 -22.05
C LEU A 6 26.86 13.26 -22.39
N THR A 7 27.76 13.38 -21.45
CA THR A 7 29.08 14.02 -21.64
C THR A 7 30.09 13.11 -22.34
N THR A 8 29.90 11.80 -22.28
CA THR A 8 30.82 10.79 -22.80
C THR A 8 30.26 10.05 -24.03
N ASN A 9 29.02 10.31 -24.41
CA ASN A 9 28.25 9.53 -25.39
C ASN A 9 28.32 8.02 -25.08
N GLY A 10 28.29 7.69 -23.80
CA GLY A 10 28.46 6.33 -23.28
C GLY A 10 27.21 5.48 -23.46
N MET A 11 27.41 4.17 -23.58
CA MET A 11 26.32 3.19 -23.63
C MET A 11 25.85 2.81 -22.22
N LEU A 12 24.53 2.66 -22.03
CA LEU A 12 23.94 2.09 -20.83
C LEU A 12 23.50 0.65 -21.13
N ILE A 13 24.09 -0.31 -20.42
CA ILE A 13 23.70 -1.71 -20.51
C ILE A 13 22.95 -2.08 -19.22
N GLY A 14 21.71 -2.52 -19.34
CA GLY A 14 20.89 -3.06 -18.25
C GLY A 14 20.67 -4.57 -18.43
N ILE A 15 20.97 -5.34 -17.40
CA ILE A 15 20.71 -6.79 -17.35
C ILE A 15 19.72 -7.05 -16.22
N SER A 16 18.62 -7.74 -16.52
CA SER A 16 17.60 -8.06 -15.53
C SER A 16 16.78 -9.26 -15.94
N THR A 17 16.14 -9.91 -14.97
CA THR A 17 15.15 -10.96 -15.21
C THR A 17 13.76 -10.33 -15.34
N PRO A 18 12.97 -10.68 -16.36
CA PRO A 18 11.57 -10.23 -16.43
C PRO A 18 10.82 -10.79 -15.22
N TYR A 19 10.04 -9.95 -14.58
CA TYR A 19 9.27 -10.36 -13.40
C TYR A 19 7.80 -10.08 -13.63
N ARG A 20 7.35 -8.84 -13.48
CA ARG A 20 5.97 -8.42 -13.71
C ARG A 20 5.88 -7.48 -14.91
N ARG A 21 4.70 -7.37 -15.52
CA ARG A 21 4.44 -6.49 -16.66
C ARG A 21 4.31 -5.04 -16.26
N MET A 22 5.32 -4.52 -15.55
CA MET A 22 5.41 -3.15 -15.04
C MET A 22 6.87 -2.70 -14.91
N GLY A 23 7.05 -1.38 -14.79
CA GLY A 23 8.33 -0.74 -14.52
C GLY A 23 9.21 -0.61 -15.76
N LEU A 24 10.43 -0.12 -15.56
CA LEU A 24 11.33 0.29 -16.64
C LEU A 24 11.65 -0.85 -17.63
N LEU A 25 11.92 -2.05 -17.13
CA LEU A 25 12.24 -3.20 -17.99
C LEU A 25 11.07 -3.54 -18.92
N HIS A 26 9.85 -3.64 -18.39
CA HIS A 26 8.67 -3.93 -19.19
C HIS A 26 8.35 -2.80 -20.17
N GLN A 27 8.51 -1.54 -19.76
CA GLN A 27 8.32 -0.41 -20.65
C GLN A 27 9.28 -0.46 -21.82
N LYS A 28 10.59 -0.69 -21.56
CA LYS A 28 11.60 -0.82 -22.62
C LYS A 28 11.33 -2.01 -23.54
N TYR A 29 10.92 -3.14 -22.96
CA TYR A 29 10.52 -4.31 -23.73
C TYR A 29 9.33 -4.01 -24.64
N ARG A 30 8.26 -3.44 -24.14
CA ARG A 30 7.06 -3.11 -24.89
C ARG A 30 7.34 -2.12 -26.04
N ASP A 31 8.15 -1.12 -25.76
CA ASP A 31 8.35 0.01 -26.67
C ASP A 31 9.44 -0.27 -27.73
N HIS A 32 10.41 -1.17 -27.45
CA HIS A 32 11.61 -1.34 -28.31
C HIS A 32 11.93 -2.79 -28.70
N PHE A 33 11.31 -3.82 -28.08
CA PHE A 33 11.59 -5.21 -28.46
C PHE A 33 11.09 -5.50 -29.87
N GLY A 34 11.98 -6.00 -30.72
CA GLY A 34 11.66 -6.29 -32.14
C GLY A 34 11.48 -5.05 -33.03
N GLN A 35 11.85 -3.85 -32.54
CA GLN A 35 11.86 -2.62 -33.33
C GLN A 35 13.26 -2.40 -33.94
N GLU A 36 13.31 -2.03 -35.24
CA GLU A 36 14.55 -1.68 -35.95
C GLU A 36 14.71 -0.15 -35.99
N GLY A 37 15.98 0.32 -35.95
CA GLY A 37 16.31 1.74 -36.16
C GLY A 37 16.17 2.62 -34.94
N ASP A 38 16.09 2.03 -33.72
CA ASP A 38 16.01 2.76 -32.48
C ASP A 38 17.39 2.82 -31.76
N ASP A 39 17.61 3.85 -30.95
CA ASP A 39 18.80 3.98 -30.11
C ASP A 39 18.78 3.00 -28.92
N VAL A 40 17.71 2.22 -28.76
CA VAL A 40 17.50 1.26 -27.68
C VAL A 40 17.38 -0.14 -28.25
N LEU A 41 18.35 -1.01 -27.90
CA LEU A 41 18.28 -2.43 -28.22
C LEU A 41 17.76 -3.20 -27.01
N VAL A 42 16.72 -4.00 -27.22
CA VAL A 42 16.21 -4.97 -26.24
C VAL A 42 16.47 -6.38 -26.73
N VAL A 43 17.21 -7.15 -25.95
CA VAL A 43 17.49 -8.58 -26.22
C VAL A 43 16.82 -9.41 -25.15
N GLN A 44 16.05 -10.41 -25.57
CA GLN A 44 15.41 -11.40 -24.69
C GLN A 44 15.88 -12.79 -25.10
N GLY A 45 16.22 -13.61 -24.13
CA GLY A 45 16.58 -15.00 -24.35
C GLY A 45 16.58 -15.77 -23.03
N SER A 46 16.40 -17.09 -23.13
CA SER A 46 16.44 -17.97 -21.98
C SER A 46 17.84 -18.02 -21.36
N SER A 47 17.91 -18.38 -20.08
CA SER A 47 19.18 -18.56 -19.39
C SER A 47 20.04 -19.63 -20.09
N LYS A 48 19.43 -20.63 -20.74
CA LYS A 48 20.14 -21.66 -21.48
C LYS A 48 20.73 -21.15 -22.79
N GLU A 49 20.04 -20.24 -23.50
CA GLU A 49 20.58 -19.59 -24.72
C GLU A 49 21.79 -18.73 -24.42
N PHE A 50 21.76 -17.97 -23.31
CA PHE A 50 22.89 -17.13 -22.91
C PHE A 50 24.01 -17.92 -22.22
N ASN A 51 23.69 -19.06 -21.59
CA ASN A 51 24.67 -19.92 -20.93
C ASN A 51 24.41 -21.41 -21.22
N PRO A 52 24.94 -21.92 -22.34
CA PRO A 52 24.77 -23.32 -22.72
C PRO A 52 25.33 -24.34 -21.73
N SER A 53 26.20 -23.92 -20.80
CA SER A 53 26.77 -24.83 -19.77
C SER A 53 25.82 -25.16 -18.63
N LEU A 54 24.65 -24.52 -18.56
CA LEU A 54 23.63 -24.82 -17.56
C LEU A 54 23.12 -26.25 -17.71
N SER A 55 23.00 -26.93 -16.56
CA SER A 55 22.49 -28.31 -16.51
C SER A 55 20.98 -28.34 -16.78
N ASP A 56 20.57 -29.11 -17.79
CA ASP A 56 19.14 -29.31 -18.08
C ASP A 56 18.41 -29.94 -16.88
N ALA A 57 19.06 -30.87 -16.18
CA ALA A 57 18.49 -31.48 -14.98
C ALA A 57 18.19 -30.46 -13.88
N ALA A 58 19.08 -29.49 -13.67
CA ALA A 58 18.87 -28.43 -12.68
C ALA A 58 17.70 -27.51 -13.07
N VAL A 59 17.61 -27.10 -14.35
CA VAL A 59 16.50 -26.29 -14.86
C VAL A 59 15.17 -27.05 -14.74
N HIS A 60 15.15 -28.34 -15.13
CA HIS A 60 13.95 -29.18 -14.98
C HIS A 60 13.49 -29.35 -13.54
N ALA A 61 14.42 -29.52 -12.59
CA ALA A 61 14.09 -29.59 -11.17
C ALA A 61 13.43 -28.31 -10.65
N GLN A 62 13.93 -27.14 -11.05
CA GLN A 62 13.35 -25.85 -10.69
C GLN A 62 11.98 -25.63 -11.33
N ARG A 63 11.80 -26.02 -12.60
CA ARG A 63 10.48 -25.96 -13.25
C ARG A 63 9.45 -26.87 -12.60
N ALA A 64 9.86 -28.04 -12.10
CA ALA A 64 8.98 -28.96 -11.37
C ALA A 64 8.58 -28.38 -10.01
N ALA A 65 9.47 -27.66 -9.34
CA ALA A 65 9.22 -27.05 -8.03
C ALA A 65 8.29 -25.83 -8.13
N ASP A 66 8.59 -24.88 -9.03
CA ASP A 66 7.77 -23.68 -9.28
C ASP A 66 7.79 -23.30 -10.77
N PRO A 67 6.82 -23.83 -11.56
CA PRO A 67 6.77 -23.56 -13.01
C PRO A 67 6.65 -22.09 -13.36
N THR A 68 5.95 -21.31 -12.51
CA THR A 68 5.68 -19.88 -12.78
C THR A 68 6.90 -19.01 -12.51
N ALA A 69 7.64 -19.29 -11.44
CA ALA A 69 8.91 -18.61 -11.20
C ALA A 69 9.95 -19.04 -12.23
N ALA A 70 9.97 -20.31 -12.60
CA ALA A 70 10.91 -20.87 -13.59
C ALA A 70 10.73 -20.23 -14.97
N SER A 71 9.51 -20.01 -15.44
CA SER A 71 9.21 -19.30 -16.69
C SER A 71 9.87 -17.89 -16.71
N SER A 72 9.80 -17.18 -15.60
CA SER A 72 10.44 -15.87 -15.48
C SER A 72 11.98 -15.96 -15.40
N GLU A 73 12.48 -16.82 -14.52
CA GLU A 73 13.92 -16.88 -14.19
C GLU A 73 14.75 -17.59 -15.27
N TRP A 74 14.19 -18.61 -15.94
CA TRP A 74 14.91 -19.43 -16.89
C TRP A 74 14.53 -19.18 -18.35
N ASP A 75 13.25 -18.82 -18.62
CA ASP A 75 12.76 -18.64 -19.99
C ASP A 75 12.62 -17.15 -20.37
N ALA A 76 12.96 -16.26 -19.45
CA ALA A 76 12.90 -14.80 -19.63
C ALA A 76 11.48 -14.30 -20.01
N GLU A 77 10.43 -14.91 -19.46
CA GLU A 77 9.05 -14.51 -19.67
C GLU A 77 8.51 -13.64 -18.54
N PHE A 78 7.73 -12.62 -18.89
CA PHE A 78 7.03 -11.84 -17.87
C PHE A 78 5.92 -12.65 -17.23
N ARG A 79 5.87 -12.66 -15.90
CA ARG A 79 4.85 -13.38 -15.11
C ARG A 79 3.47 -12.81 -15.38
N THR A 80 2.50 -13.71 -15.52
CA THR A 80 1.08 -13.38 -15.76
C THR A 80 0.22 -13.49 -14.51
N ASP A 81 0.74 -14.15 -13.48
CA ASP A 81 0.07 -14.35 -12.18
C ASP A 81 0.28 -13.20 -11.19
N ILE A 82 1.14 -12.25 -11.55
CA ILE A 82 1.44 -11.05 -10.75
C ILE A 82 1.00 -9.81 -11.51
N ALA A 83 0.09 -9.05 -10.90
CA ALA A 83 -0.34 -7.75 -11.39
C ALA A 83 -0.04 -6.65 -10.36
N ALA A 84 -0.04 -5.40 -10.80
CA ALA A 84 -0.11 -4.29 -9.85
C ALA A 84 -1.41 -4.40 -9.05
N PHE A 85 -1.34 -4.11 -7.76
CA PHE A 85 -2.54 -4.04 -6.92
C PHE A 85 -3.40 -2.84 -7.31
N LEU A 86 -2.79 -1.66 -7.44
CA LEU A 86 -3.40 -0.43 -7.94
C LEU A 86 -2.62 0.06 -9.16
N ASP A 87 -3.30 0.55 -10.17
CA ASP A 87 -2.65 1.27 -11.25
C ASP A 87 -2.32 2.73 -10.84
N ASP A 88 -1.40 3.35 -11.57
CA ASP A 88 -0.93 4.71 -11.28
C ASP A 88 -2.08 5.73 -11.33
N GLN A 89 -3.07 5.54 -12.20
CA GLN A 89 -4.18 6.47 -12.35
C GLN A 89 -5.09 6.46 -11.11
N LEU A 90 -5.35 5.27 -10.54
CA LEU A 90 -6.12 5.15 -9.29
C LEU A 90 -5.39 5.80 -8.12
N ILE A 91 -4.08 5.59 -8.02
CA ILE A 91 -3.25 6.22 -6.98
C ILE A 91 -3.28 7.75 -7.13
N GLU A 92 -2.99 8.27 -8.31
CA GLU A 92 -2.97 9.72 -8.57
C GLU A 92 -4.33 10.38 -8.33
N SER A 93 -5.43 9.71 -8.68
CA SER A 93 -6.78 10.23 -8.43
C SER A 93 -7.15 10.31 -6.94
N ALA A 94 -6.47 9.55 -6.10
CA ALA A 94 -6.66 9.56 -4.65
C ALA A 94 -5.81 10.61 -3.94
N VAL A 95 -4.75 11.14 -4.57
CA VAL A 95 -3.82 12.10 -3.97
C VAL A 95 -4.40 13.51 -4.00
N GLU A 96 -4.34 14.21 -2.88
CA GLU A 96 -4.66 15.64 -2.79
C GLU A 96 -3.37 16.46 -2.85
N HIS A 97 -2.96 16.82 -4.07
CA HIS A 97 -1.76 17.62 -4.28
C HIS A 97 -1.87 19.01 -3.64
N GLY A 98 -0.77 19.48 -3.09
CA GLY A 98 -0.65 20.82 -2.51
C GLY A 98 -1.26 20.99 -1.12
N ARG A 99 -1.92 19.97 -0.54
CA ARG A 99 -2.32 20.02 0.86
C ARG A 99 -1.12 19.73 1.78
N PRO A 100 -1.14 20.18 3.05
CA PRO A 100 -0.19 19.73 4.05
C PRO A 100 -0.16 18.20 4.17
N LEU A 101 1.01 17.60 4.43
CA LEU A 101 1.13 16.15 4.63
C LEU A 101 0.28 15.65 5.81
N GLU A 102 0.09 16.49 6.81
CA GLU A 102 -0.75 16.22 7.98
C GLU A 102 -1.81 17.30 8.12
N LEU A 103 -3.06 16.91 8.33
CA LEU A 103 -4.17 17.80 8.63
C LEU A 103 -4.37 17.83 10.15
N PRO A 104 -4.53 19.00 10.77
CA PRO A 104 -4.76 19.09 12.21
C PRO A 104 -6.14 18.53 12.60
N PRO A 105 -6.31 18.06 13.86
CA PRO A 105 -7.60 17.62 14.33
C PRO A 105 -8.62 18.75 14.33
N ARG A 106 -9.86 18.42 13.94
CA ARG A 106 -10.99 19.37 13.88
C ARG A 106 -12.05 19.01 14.92
N PRO A 107 -12.65 19.98 15.60
CA PRO A 107 -13.76 19.73 16.53
C PRO A 107 -14.94 19.04 15.86
N GLY A 108 -15.55 18.08 16.55
CA GLY A 108 -16.75 17.39 16.08
C GLY A 108 -16.48 16.29 15.05
N ILE A 109 -15.25 16.06 14.66
CA ILE A 109 -14.87 14.96 13.74
C ILE A 109 -14.46 13.72 14.57
N THR A 110 -14.96 12.56 14.15
CA THR A 110 -14.55 11.27 14.70
C THR A 110 -13.44 10.69 13.85
N TYR A 111 -12.31 10.40 14.48
CA TYR A 111 -11.13 9.84 13.83
C TYR A 111 -10.98 8.34 14.14
N LYS A 112 -10.37 7.61 13.23
CA LYS A 112 -9.85 6.26 13.42
C LYS A 112 -8.33 6.28 13.32
N CYS A 113 -7.68 5.35 14.02
CA CYS A 113 -6.24 5.22 14.02
C CYS A 113 -5.87 3.76 13.75
N PHE A 114 -4.93 3.55 12.83
CA PHE A 114 -4.35 2.25 12.54
C PHE A 114 -2.83 2.33 12.65
N VAL A 115 -2.22 1.26 13.16
CA VAL A 115 -0.78 1.17 13.35
C VAL A 115 -0.25 -0.13 12.74
N ASP A 116 0.89 -0.03 12.07
CA ASP A 116 1.71 -1.16 11.68
C ASP A 116 2.95 -1.14 12.58
N ALA A 117 2.92 -2.02 13.60
CA ALA A 117 3.93 -2.03 14.64
C ALA A 117 5.14 -2.85 14.22
N SER A 118 6.31 -2.26 14.35
CA SER A 118 7.60 -2.91 14.12
C SER A 118 8.36 -3.12 15.42
N GLY A 119 9.16 -4.19 15.46
CA GLY A 119 10.10 -4.44 16.55
C GLY A 119 11.33 -3.50 16.58
N GLY A 120 11.34 -2.46 15.74
CA GLY A 120 12.39 -1.46 15.68
C GLY A 120 13.61 -1.86 14.85
N ARG A 121 13.55 -2.93 14.07
CA ARG A 121 14.63 -3.40 13.21
C ARG A 121 14.11 -3.67 11.79
N GLY A 122 14.73 -3.04 10.80
CA GLY A 122 14.41 -3.25 9.38
C GLY A 122 13.17 -2.47 8.94
N ASP A 123 11.98 -2.89 9.38
CA ASP A 123 10.70 -2.31 8.98
C ASP A 123 10.37 -1.04 9.77
N ALA A 124 9.63 -0.14 9.17
CA ALA A 124 9.16 1.05 9.86
C ALA A 124 8.04 0.73 10.85
N TYR A 125 7.99 1.45 11.96
CA TYR A 125 6.81 1.51 12.80
C TYR A 125 5.95 2.67 12.31
N THR A 126 4.78 2.39 11.76
CA THR A 126 3.93 3.40 11.13
C THR A 126 2.59 3.57 11.82
N VAL A 127 2.04 4.77 11.75
CA VAL A 127 0.72 5.13 12.24
C VAL A 127 -0.01 5.96 11.19
N ALA A 128 -1.28 5.63 10.97
CA ALA A 128 -2.20 6.41 10.15
C ALA A 128 -3.43 6.81 10.97
N ILE A 129 -3.86 8.07 10.80
CA ILE A 129 -5.10 8.60 11.39
C ILE A 129 -5.93 9.14 10.24
N GLY A 130 -7.24 8.91 10.27
CA GLY A 130 -8.13 9.36 9.24
C GLY A 130 -9.56 9.57 9.74
N HIS A 131 -10.36 10.21 8.91
CA HIS A 131 -11.78 10.46 9.17
C HIS A 131 -12.64 10.29 7.92
N THR A 132 -13.94 10.32 8.10
CA THR A 132 -14.92 10.33 7.01
C THR A 132 -15.51 11.72 6.85
N GLU A 133 -15.44 12.29 5.65
CA GLU A 133 -16.02 13.58 5.31
C GLU A 133 -16.68 13.55 3.94
N GLY A 134 -17.93 13.99 3.85
CA GLY A 134 -18.66 14.04 2.58
C GLY A 134 -18.74 12.71 1.84
N GLY A 135 -18.74 11.58 2.55
CA GLY A 135 -18.72 10.22 1.99
C GLY A 135 -17.38 9.80 1.40
N ARG A 136 -16.31 10.51 1.72
CA ARG A 136 -14.91 10.19 1.37
C ARG A 136 -14.14 9.80 2.62
N PHE A 137 -13.16 8.94 2.45
CA PHE A 137 -12.23 8.52 3.50
C PHE A 137 -10.93 9.28 3.34
N VAL A 138 -10.60 10.11 4.33
CA VAL A 138 -9.44 11.00 4.32
C VAL A 138 -8.39 10.46 5.27
N VAL A 139 -7.16 10.29 4.78
CA VAL A 139 -5.99 10.00 5.62
C VAL A 139 -5.40 11.32 6.05
N ASP A 140 -5.61 11.72 7.31
CA ASP A 140 -5.18 12.99 7.86
C ASP A 140 -3.70 13.00 8.25
N VAL A 141 -3.24 11.90 8.86
CA VAL A 141 -1.86 11.73 9.33
C VAL A 141 -1.32 10.40 8.85
N LEU A 142 -0.07 10.43 8.43
CA LEU A 142 0.69 9.22 8.13
C LEU A 142 2.14 9.44 8.55
N ARG A 143 2.55 8.81 9.64
CA ARG A 143 3.92 8.87 10.16
C ARG A 143 4.56 7.50 10.22
N GLY A 144 5.89 7.48 10.09
CA GLY A 144 6.67 6.28 10.28
C GLY A 144 8.01 6.59 10.95
N LYS A 145 8.41 5.69 11.86
CA LYS A 145 9.71 5.70 12.50
C LYS A 145 10.60 4.63 11.88
N HIS A 146 11.77 5.04 11.47
CA HIS A 146 12.81 4.17 10.92
C HIS A 146 14.05 4.22 11.79
N PRO A 147 14.93 3.22 11.71
CA PRO A 147 16.26 3.34 12.28
C PRO A 147 16.94 4.61 11.76
N PRO A 148 17.61 5.39 12.63
CA PRO A 148 18.39 6.54 12.21
C PRO A 148 19.51 6.14 11.22
N LEU A 149 19.96 7.08 10.41
CA LEU A 149 21.03 6.82 9.45
C LEU A 149 22.29 6.33 10.17
N GLY A 150 22.78 5.16 9.77
CA GLY A 150 23.94 4.51 10.39
C GLY A 150 23.61 3.62 11.61
N GLU A 151 22.35 3.59 12.02
CA GLU A 151 21.86 2.69 13.07
C GLU A 151 21.02 1.56 12.47
N THR A 152 20.92 0.45 13.18
CA THR A 152 20.16 -0.74 12.73
C THR A 152 18.84 -0.91 13.47
N SER A 153 18.55 -0.06 14.46
CA SER A 153 17.36 -0.16 15.28
C SER A 153 16.95 1.19 15.88
N PHE A 154 15.71 1.27 16.33
CA PHE A 154 15.16 2.35 17.16
C PHE A 154 14.38 1.75 18.34
N ASP A 155 14.08 2.57 19.34
CA ASP A 155 13.28 2.13 20.49
C ASP A 155 11.79 2.10 20.14
N PRO A 156 11.16 0.91 20.07
CA PRO A 156 9.74 0.80 19.77
C PRO A 156 8.85 1.30 20.92
N HIS A 157 9.32 1.32 22.18
CA HIS A 157 8.56 1.87 23.30
C HIS A 157 8.46 3.39 23.21
N ALA A 158 9.57 4.07 22.97
CA ALA A 158 9.58 5.52 22.76
C ALA A 158 8.71 5.92 21.55
N THR A 159 8.73 5.12 20.48
CA THR A 159 7.86 5.32 19.31
C THR A 159 6.39 5.13 19.66
N THR A 160 6.07 4.12 20.48
CA THR A 160 4.68 3.91 20.95
C THR A 160 4.20 5.08 21.78
N GLU A 161 5.04 5.65 22.66
CA GLU A 161 4.72 6.84 23.44
C GLU A 161 4.40 8.04 22.54
N GLU A 162 5.25 8.31 21.55
CA GLU A 162 5.06 9.38 20.55
C GLU A 162 3.73 9.20 19.80
N PHE A 163 3.46 7.99 19.29
CA PHE A 163 2.24 7.71 18.53
C PHE A 163 0.99 7.68 19.38
N ALA A 164 1.07 7.26 20.66
CA ALA A 164 -0.04 7.34 21.58
C ALA A 164 -0.40 8.79 21.93
N ALA A 165 0.61 9.65 22.09
CA ALA A 165 0.39 11.08 22.27
C ALA A 165 -0.27 11.71 21.04
N LEU A 166 0.18 11.35 19.85
CA LEU A 166 -0.42 11.78 18.58
C LEU A 166 -1.88 11.29 18.46
N ALA A 167 -2.16 10.02 18.70
CA ALA A 167 -3.52 9.47 18.65
C ALA A 167 -4.48 10.23 19.57
N LYS A 168 -4.05 10.55 20.79
CA LYS A 168 -4.83 11.35 21.75
C LYS A 168 -5.13 12.77 21.28
N GLN A 169 -4.23 13.42 20.52
CA GLN A 169 -4.49 14.73 19.93
C GLN A 169 -5.69 14.69 18.98
N TYR A 170 -5.91 13.54 18.30
CA TYR A 170 -7.07 13.29 17.43
C TYR A 170 -8.23 12.59 18.16
N HIS A 171 -8.21 12.58 19.50
CA HIS A 171 -9.21 11.92 20.33
C HIS A 171 -9.36 10.41 20.06
N CYS A 172 -8.32 9.77 19.51
CA CYS A 172 -8.26 8.33 19.33
C CYS A 172 -7.70 7.67 20.60
N TYR A 173 -8.58 7.20 21.47
CA TYR A 173 -8.21 6.44 22.68
C TYR A 173 -8.18 4.93 22.43
N SER A 174 -8.40 4.54 21.21
CA SER A 174 -8.33 3.18 20.71
C SER A 174 -7.69 3.18 19.33
N VAL A 175 -6.75 2.27 19.10
CA VAL A 175 -6.08 2.06 17.83
C VAL A 175 -6.27 0.62 17.39
N THR A 176 -6.30 0.37 16.08
CA THR A 176 -6.27 -0.97 15.51
C THR A 176 -4.91 -1.20 14.88
N GLY A 177 -4.42 -2.41 14.90
CA GLY A 177 -3.14 -2.74 14.25
C GLY A 177 -3.06 -4.21 13.89
N ASP A 178 -1.96 -4.58 13.21
CA ASP A 178 -1.72 -5.94 12.76
C ASP A 178 -1.72 -6.93 13.95
N ASN A 179 -1.99 -8.18 13.62
CA ASN A 179 -2.00 -9.28 14.59
C ASN A 179 -0.58 -9.71 15.01
N PHE A 180 0.44 -9.30 14.25
CA PHE A 180 1.84 -9.57 14.57
C PHE A 180 2.27 -8.80 15.82
N SER A 181 2.93 -9.48 16.77
CA SER A 181 3.37 -8.90 18.06
C SER A 181 2.26 -8.25 18.91
N ALA A 182 1.01 -8.62 18.73
CA ALA A 182 -0.16 -7.96 19.30
C ALA A 182 -0.16 -7.93 20.85
N GLU A 183 0.38 -8.95 21.53
CA GLU A 183 0.46 -8.96 23.01
C GLU A 183 1.41 -7.88 23.53
N TRP A 184 2.55 -7.72 22.90
CA TRP A 184 3.47 -6.63 23.20
C TRP A 184 2.82 -5.27 22.93
N CYS A 185 2.18 -5.09 21.77
CA CYS A 185 1.49 -3.86 21.41
C CYS A 185 0.40 -3.51 22.41
N GLN A 186 -0.45 -4.46 22.79
CA GLN A 186 -1.49 -4.23 23.81
C GLN A 186 -0.92 -3.74 25.11
N SER A 187 0.15 -4.37 25.60
CA SER A 187 0.84 -3.96 26.82
C SER A 187 1.50 -2.58 26.69
N ALA A 188 2.17 -2.31 25.55
CA ALA A 188 2.87 -1.06 25.33
C ALA A 188 1.90 0.13 25.20
N TRP A 189 0.84 0.01 24.40
CA TRP A 189 -0.14 1.07 24.18
C TRP A 189 -0.98 1.37 25.42
N SER A 190 -1.35 0.34 26.21
CA SER A 190 -2.11 0.50 27.42
C SER A 190 -1.39 1.32 28.50
N LYS A 191 -0.05 1.26 28.56
CA LYS A 191 0.77 2.10 29.46
C LYS A 191 0.55 3.60 29.20
N PHE A 192 0.25 3.95 27.97
CA PHE A 192 -0.01 5.33 27.57
C PHE A 192 -1.51 5.65 27.47
N GLY A 193 -2.38 4.80 28.05
CA GLY A 193 -3.83 5.03 28.14
C GLY A 193 -4.54 4.99 26.77
N VAL A 194 -4.04 4.16 25.84
CA VAL A 194 -4.67 3.90 24.56
C VAL A 194 -4.88 2.39 24.41
N THR A 195 -6.08 1.97 24.06
CA THR A 195 -6.41 0.56 23.84
C THR A 195 -5.93 0.12 22.45
N TYR A 196 -5.18 -0.97 22.38
CA TYR A 196 -4.78 -1.59 21.13
C TYR A 196 -5.70 -2.76 20.81
N ASN A 197 -6.37 -2.70 19.66
CA ASN A 197 -7.19 -3.77 19.12
C ASN A 197 -6.47 -4.48 18.00
N ARG A 198 -6.57 -5.81 17.98
CA ARG A 198 -6.06 -6.61 16.87
C ARG A 198 -6.98 -6.46 15.68
N SER A 199 -6.41 -6.33 14.48
CA SER A 199 -7.18 -6.42 13.26
C SER A 199 -7.74 -7.84 13.10
N GLU A 200 -9.02 -7.94 12.72
CA GLU A 200 -9.65 -9.22 12.40
C GLU A 200 -9.17 -9.75 11.04
N LEU A 201 -8.78 -8.84 10.15
CA LEU A 201 -8.29 -9.16 8.82
C LEU A 201 -6.77 -9.20 8.77
N SER A 202 -6.25 -10.08 7.92
CA SER A 202 -4.83 -10.05 7.54
C SER A 202 -4.52 -8.82 6.69
N LYS A 203 -3.26 -8.39 6.64
CA LYS A 203 -2.76 -7.29 5.80
C LYS A 203 -3.27 -7.43 4.35
N SER A 204 -3.10 -8.60 3.75
CA SER A 204 -3.57 -8.88 2.39
C SER A 204 -5.08 -8.69 2.22
N ALA A 205 -5.87 -9.11 3.19
CA ALA A 205 -7.32 -8.93 3.15
C ALA A 205 -7.72 -7.44 3.29
N ILE A 206 -7.02 -6.68 4.14
CA ILE A 206 -7.21 -5.23 4.26
C ILE A 206 -6.96 -4.55 2.91
N TYR A 207 -5.89 -4.90 2.21
CA TYR A 207 -5.62 -4.36 0.88
C TYR A 207 -6.77 -4.66 -0.09
N LEU A 208 -7.22 -5.91 -0.16
CA LEU A 208 -8.32 -6.30 -1.05
C LEU A 208 -9.62 -5.55 -0.74
N GLU A 209 -9.95 -5.32 0.54
CA GLU A 209 -11.10 -4.52 0.96
C GLU A 209 -10.95 -3.03 0.61
N CYS A 210 -9.71 -2.52 0.49
CA CYS A 210 -9.47 -1.14 0.07
C CYS A 210 -9.61 -0.93 -1.45
N LEU A 211 -9.43 -1.95 -2.28
CA LEU A 211 -9.51 -1.82 -3.74
C LEU A 211 -10.81 -1.16 -4.22
N PRO A 212 -12.02 -1.56 -3.75
CA PRO A 212 -13.25 -0.88 -4.12
C PRO A 212 -13.31 0.59 -3.72
N LEU A 213 -12.62 1.01 -2.65
CA LEU A 213 -12.59 2.39 -2.20
C LEU A 213 -11.80 3.27 -3.18
N PHE A 214 -10.67 2.76 -3.67
CA PHE A 214 -9.87 3.43 -4.71
C PHE A 214 -10.63 3.49 -6.04
N THR A 215 -11.21 2.38 -6.50
CA THR A 215 -11.95 2.34 -7.78
C THR A 215 -13.19 3.22 -7.79
N ARG A 216 -13.83 3.43 -6.63
CA ARG A 216 -14.94 4.38 -6.46
C ARG A 216 -14.51 5.83 -6.34
N GLY A 217 -13.21 6.12 -6.25
CA GLY A 217 -12.66 7.48 -6.10
C GLY A 217 -13.04 8.17 -4.80
N ILE A 218 -13.29 7.41 -3.73
CA ILE A 218 -13.70 7.94 -2.42
C ILE A 218 -12.56 8.02 -1.39
N VAL A 219 -11.33 7.72 -1.82
CA VAL A 219 -10.12 7.83 -0.99
C VAL A 219 -9.47 9.18 -1.20
N ARG A 220 -8.91 9.77 -0.12
CA ARG A 220 -8.09 10.98 -0.14
C ARG A 220 -6.81 10.73 0.65
N LEU A 221 -5.67 10.84 -0.05
CA LEU A 221 -4.33 10.59 0.48
C LEU A 221 -3.49 11.86 0.52
N PRO A 222 -2.56 11.99 1.48
CA PRO A 222 -1.49 12.98 1.39
C PRO A 222 -0.54 12.65 0.23
N ASP A 223 0.09 13.68 -0.35
CA ASP A 223 1.18 13.52 -1.32
C ASP A 223 2.47 13.09 -0.60
N HIS A 224 2.44 11.88 -0.01
CA HIS A 224 3.52 11.33 0.81
C HIS A 224 4.38 10.38 -0.04
N PRO A 225 5.66 10.74 -0.34
CA PRO A 225 6.47 10.01 -1.33
C PRO A 225 6.64 8.51 -1.06
N ARG A 226 6.81 8.12 0.22
CA ARG A 226 6.95 6.71 0.58
C ARG A 226 5.64 5.95 0.39
N LEU A 227 4.51 6.49 0.86
CA LEU A 227 3.19 5.89 0.65
C LEU A 227 2.94 5.61 -0.83
N LEU A 228 3.11 6.63 -1.68
CA LEU A 228 2.84 6.50 -3.11
C LEU A 228 3.77 5.49 -3.78
N ARG A 229 5.05 5.45 -3.36
CA ARG A 229 5.99 4.44 -3.82
C ARG A 229 5.57 3.04 -3.40
N GLU A 230 5.19 2.84 -2.13
CA GLU A 230 4.78 1.53 -1.61
C GLU A 230 3.50 1.05 -2.28
N LEU A 231 2.46 1.89 -2.43
CA LEU A 231 1.22 1.55 -3.15
C LEU A 231 1.49 1.09 -4.58
N ARG A 232 2.41 1.76 -5.31
CA ARG A 232 2.82 1.36 -6.68
C ARG A 232 3.57 0.02 -6.70
N LEU A 233 4.22 -0.35 -5.62
CA LEU A 233 5.02 -1.57 -5.52
C LEU A 233 4.23 -2.76 -4.98
N LEU A 234 3.00 -2.58 -4.49
CA LEU A 234 2.14 -3.68 -4.10
C LEU A 234 1.79 -4.57 -5.30
N GLU A 235 1.82 -5.86 -5.06
CA GLU A 235 1.57 -6.91 -6.05
C GLU A 235 0.32 -7.70 -5.66
N ARG A 236 -0.61 -7.81 -6.59
CA ARG A 236 -1.73 -8.76 -6.49
C ARG A 236 -1.32 -10.05 -7.17
N ARG A 237 -1.42 -11.15 -6.45
CA ARG A 237 -1.13 -12.50 -6.93
C ARG A 237 -2.39 -13.33 -6.90
N THR A 238 -2.73 -13.90 -8.04
CA THR A 238 -3.85 -14.85 -8.14
C THR A 238 -3.29 -16.26 -7.99
N HIS A 239 -3.69 -16.95 -6.93
CA HIS A 239 -3.27 -18.31 -6.65
C HIS A 239 -4.06 -19.31 -7.51
N ARG A 240 -3.51 -20.53 -7.70
CA ARG A 240 -4.20 -21.62 -8.43
C ARG A 240 -5.56 -21.98 -7.84
N SER A 241 -5.79 -21.70 -6.56
CA SER A 241 -7.08 -21.86 -5.89
C SER A 241 -8.13 -20.81 -6.26
N GLY A 242 -7.79 -19.83 -7.11
CA GLY A 242 -8.63 -18.68 -7.44
C GLY A 242 -8.68 -17.59 -6.36
N LYS A 243 -7.95 -17.76 -5.26
CA LYS A 243 -7.83 -16.70 -4.24
C LYS A 243 -6.75 -15.70 -4.62
N ASP A 244 -7.05 -14.44 -4.41
CA ASP A 244 -6.08 -13.36 -4.54
C ASP A 244 -5.39 -13.09 -3.21
N SER A 245 -4.14 -12.67 -3.29
CA SER A 245 -3.39 -12.08 -2.20
C SER A 245 -2.69 -10.82 -2.67
N VAL A 246 -2.49 -9.88 -1.76
CA VAL A 246 -1.73 -8.65 -2.02
C VAL A 246 -0.59 -8.57 -1.02
N ASP A 247 0.60 -8.29 -1.52
CA ASP A 247 1.80 -8.11 -0.71
C ASP A 247 2.81 -7.24 -1.46
N HIS A 248 3.86 -6.79 -0.79
CA HIS A 248 4.99 -6.15 -1.47
C HIS A 248 5.80 -7.17 -2.30
N GLY A 249 6.47 -6.70 -3.34
CA GLY A 249 7.43 -7.51 -4.10
C GLY A 249 8.68 -7.87 -3.30
N ARG A 250 9.54 -8.73 -3.86
CA ARG A 250 10.84 -9.11 -3.24
C ARG A 250 11.64 -7.86 -2.87
N ASN A 251 12.16 -7.82 -1.64
CA ASN A 251 12.94 -6.69 -1.08
C ASN A 251 12.15 -5.36 -1.03
N GLY A 252 10.81 -5.42 -1.06
CA GLY A 252 9.94 -4.27 -0.84
C GLY A 252 9.61 -4.08 0.64
N HIS A 253 9.04 -2.92 0.93
CA HIS A 253 8.40 -2.58 2.21
C HIS A 253 7.02 -2.00 1.88
N ASP A 254 6.07 -2.16 2.78
CA ASP A 254 4.71 -1.67 2.63
C ASP A 254 4.11 -1.11 3.93
N ASP A 255 4.96 -0.73 4.86
CA ASP A 255 4.58 -0.28 6.20
C ASP A 255 3.63 0.94 6.16
N TYR A 256 3.91 1.91 5.28
CA TYR A 256 3.06 3.09 5.09
C TYR A 256 1.76 2.75 4.35
N ALA A 257 1.85 1.87 3.36
CA ALA A 257 0.67 1.39 2.63
C ALA A 257 -0.25 0.57 3.55
N ASN A 258 0.32 -0.27 4.43
CA ASN A 258 -0.43 -1.05 5.41
C ASN A 258 -1.15 -0.13 6.41
N ALA A 259 -0.45 0.84 7.00
CA ALA A 259 -1.08 1.78 7.92
C ALA A 259 -2.20 2.60 7.25
N ALA A 260 -1.96 3.12 6.04
CA ALA A 260 -2.95 3.89 5.28
C ALA A 260 -4.17 3.04 4.89
N CYS A 261 -3.97 1.85 4.34
CA CYS A 261 -5.08 0.94 4.01
C CYS A 261 -5.80 0.45 5.26
N GLY A 262 -5.08 0.21 6.36
CA GLY A 262 -5.66 -0.17 7.64
C GLY A 262 -6.64 0.88 8.18
N VAL A 263 -6.28 2.15 8.15
CA VAL A 263 -7.20 3.22 8.59
C VAL A 263 -8.37 3.40 7.61
N LEU A 264 -8.15 3.29 6.30
CA LEU A 264 -9.23 3.33 5.31
C LEU A 264 -10.24 2.20 5.51
N HIS A 265 -9.76 0.99 5.76
CA HIS A 265 -10.62 -0.16 6.10
C HIS A 265 -11.41 0.10 7.39
N ALA A 266 -10.78 0.58 8.47
CA ALA A 266 -11.44 0.89 9.73
C ALA A 266 -12.54 1.97 9.59
N LEU A 267 -12.33 2.94 8.71
CA LEU A 267 -13.33 3.96 8.38
C LEU A 267 -14.49 3.39 7.56
N SER A 268 -14.22 2.56 6.56
CA SER A 268 -15.24 1.96 5.69
C SER A 268 -16.13 0.99 6.44
N SER A 269 -15.58 0.15 7.31
CA SER A 269 -16.32 -0.78 8.16
C SER A 269 -17.25 -0.05 9.12
N SER A 270 -16.79 1.03 9.76
CA SER A 270 -17.62 1.85 10.65
C SER A 270 -18.75 2.58 9.91
N ALA A 271 -18.54 3.01 8.67
CA ALA A 271 -19.56 3.62 7.85
C ALA A 271 -20.65 2.61 7.42
N PHE A 272 -20.23 1.40 7.10
CA PHE A 272 -21.13 0.30 6.75
C PHE A 272 -22.01 -0.12 7.95
N ASP A 273 -21.41 -0.26 9.14
CA ASP A 273 -22.14 -0.60 10.37
C ASP A 273 -23.20 0.46 10.70
N MET A 274 -22.86 1.75 10.56
CA MET A 274 -23.81 2.84 10.80
C MET A 274 -24.98 2.82 9.79
N GLU A 275 -24.74 2.59 8.52
CA GLU A 275 -25.81 2.48 7.50
C GLU A 275 -26.70 1.26 7.78
N THR A 276 -26.11 0.15 8.15
CA THR A 276 -26.85 -1.09 8.50
C THR A 276 -27.68 -0.88 9.76
N PHE A 277 -27.14 -0.21 10.78
CA PHE A 277 -27.86 0.15 12.00
C PHE A 277 -29.05 1.07 11.70
N ILE A 278 -28.83 2.14 10.92
CA ILE A 278 -29.90 3.07 10.54
C ILE A 278 -31.01 2.35 9.76
N ARG A 279 -30.65 1.48 8.81
CA ARG A 279 -31.65 0.68 8.05
C ARG A 279 -32.47 -0.26 8.93
N ALA A 280 -31.87 -0.81 9.99
CA ALA A 280 -32.53 -1.77 10.87
C ALA A 280 -33.46 -1.12 11.92
N TRP A 281 -33.17 0.12 12.34
CA TRP A 281 -33.78 0.76 13.51
C TRP A 281 -34.46 2.09 13.24
N CYS A 282 -34.30 2.69 12.06
CA CYS A 282 -34.92 3.95 11.70
C CYS A 282 -36.14 3.76 10.75
N ASP A 283 -37.14 4.62 10.88
CA ASP A 283 -38.21 4.71 9.93
C ASP A 283 -37.66 4.99 8.51
N PRO A 284 -38.24 4.41 7.43
CA PRO A 284 -37.85 4.70 6.06
C PRO A 284 -37.73 6.19 5.73
N ALA A 285 -38.56 7.03 6.33
CA ALA A 285 -38.54 8.49 6.17
C ALA A 285 -37.29 9.13 6.78
N ASP A 286 -36.85 8.63 7.94
CA ASP A 286 -35.63 9.09 8.62
C ASP A 286 -34.37 8.66 7.86
N LEU A 287 -34.38 7.47 7.26
CA LEU A 287 -33.33 6.98 6.39
C LEU A 287 -33.17 7.85 5.13
N GLU A 288 -34.30 8.27 4.53
CA GLU A 288 -34.26 9.19 3.39
C GLU A 288 -33.80 10.60 3.79
N ALA A 289 -34.17 11.08 4.97
CA ALA A 289 -33.69 12.35 5.51
C ALA A 289 -32.17 12.32 5.76
N TRP A 290 -31.66 11.24 6.34
CA TRP A 290 -30.24 11.01 6.54
C TRP A 290 -29.48 10.95 5.21
N ARG A 291 -29.97 10.21 4.21
CA ARG A 291 -29.37 10.16 2.86
C ARG A 291 -29.35 11.52 2.18
N ARG A 292 -30.41 12.31 2.32
CA ARG A 292 -30.45 13.70 1.81
C ARG A 292 -29.40 14.57 2.49
N SER A 293 -29.24 14.46 3.80
CA SER A 293 -28.22 15.22 4.54
C SER A 293 -26.78 14.85 4.09
N GLN A 294 -26.50 13.58 3.86
CA GLN A 294 -25.22 13.10 3.33
C GLN A 294 -24.97 13.59 1.91
N MET A 295 -26.00 13.61 1.08
CA MET A 295 -25.92 14.10 -0.30
C MET A 295 -25.70 15.63 -0.35
N MET A 296 -26.35 16.40 0.52
CA MET A 296 -26.15 17.85 0.63
C MET A 296 -24.74 18.20 1.17
N ALA A 297 -24.23 17.41 2.12
CA ALA A 297 -22.86 17.55 2.59
C ALA A 297 -21.81 17.27 1.47
N ARG A 298 -22.15 16.40 0.51
CA ARG A 298 -21.32 16.12 -0.67
C ARG A 298 -21.35 17.25 -1.72
N LEU A 299 -22.42 18.02 -1.76
CA LEU A 299 -22.64 19.08 -2.76
C LEU A 299 -22.28 20.48 -2.27
N SER A 300 -22.02 20.67 -0.97
CA SER A 300 -21.55 21.95 -0.45
C SER A 300 -20.11 22.21 -0.90
N PRO A 301 -19.86 23.19 -1.78
CA PRO A 301 -18.51 23.63 -2.08
C PRO A 301 -17.94 24.24 -0.80
N HIS A 302 -16.67 24.05 -0.56
CA HIS A 302 -15.93 24.59 0.57
C HIS A 302 -16.36 26.02 0.88
N GLY A 303 -16.97 26.18 2.04
CA GLY A 303 -17.27 27.51 2.56
C GLY A 303 -15.96 28.26 2.80
N SER A 304 -15.91 29.42 2.23
CA SER A 304 -14.91 30.48 2.34
C SER A 304 -14.25 30.61 3.70
#